data_f57823d726398482fd90c8a6da0e1316
#
_entry.id   f57823d726398482fd90c8a6da0e1316
#
_cell.length_a   1.000
_cell.length_b   1.000
_cell.length_c   1.000
_cell.angle_alpha   90.00
_cell.angle_beta   90.00
_cell.angle_gamma   90.00
#
_symmetry.space_group_name_H-M   'P 1'
#
loop_
_entity.id
_entity.type
_entity.pdbx_description
1 polymer ?
#
loop_
_entity_poly.entity_id
_entity_poly.type
_entity_poly.pdbx_seq_one_letter_code
_entity_poly.pdbx_strand_id
1 'polypeptide(L)'
;MMKKYSKLLFLVSILYTQNTISDDIIFSIEELDNKTIILSIESLENQTKLSISGEQIYFDTFSENKSIILIENNEVRTYDFNNQLIIIESADETLLDVFNKGELSRYNMTEINNEESISLATYTLDSKLLLIGFDNISKQIVSLQIQDEGVSLFETEIVDIIDFDVPLISNNFDSWEVLDWRDVN
;
A
#
# COMPACT_ATOMS: atom_id res chain seq x y z
N MET A 1 -35.91 -32.46 8.29
CA MET A 1 -35.85 -30.99 8.64
C MET A 1 -34.43 -30.50 8.99
N MET A 2 -33.55 -31.32 9.58
CA MET A 2 -32.16 -30.91 9.96
C MET A 2 -31.22 -30.54 8.83
N LYS A 3 -31.34 -31.07 7.60
CA LYS A 3 -30.43 -30.73 6.46
C LYS A 3 -30.48 -29.27 5.95
N LYS A 4 -31.61 -28.57 6.15
CA LYS A 4 -31.75 -27.16 5.72
C LYS A 4 -31.04 -26.19 6.67
N TYR A 5 -30.99 -26.48 7.95
CA TYR A 5 -30.32 -25.63 8.96
C TYR A 5 -28.80 -25.75 8.92
N SER A 6 -28.28 -26.93 8.54
CA SER A 6 -26.84 -27.15 8.39
C SER A 6 -26.23 -26.27 7.28
N LYS A 7 -26.93 -26.11 6.13
CA LYS A 7 -26.45 -25.23 5.04
C LYS A 7 -26.52 -23.75 5.42
N LEU A 8 -27.54 -23.35 6.18
CA LEU A 8 -27.70 -21.95 6.63
C LEU A 8 -26.62 -21.61 7.66
N LEU A 9 -26.34 -22.48 8.61
CA LEU A 9 -25.26 -22.31 9.60
C LEU A 9 -23.88 -22.23 8.94
N PHE A 10 -23.62 -23.04 7.91
CA PHE A 10 -22.39 -23.01 7.16
C PHE A 10 -22.21 -21.70 6.37
N LEU A 11 -23.27 -21.20 5.71
CA LEU A 11 -23.25 -19.90 5.03
C LEU A 11 -23.02 -18.74 5.99
N VAL A 12 -23.68 -18.76 7.16
CA VAL A 12 -23.51 -17.73 8.19
C VAL A 12 -22.07 -17.75 8.75
N SER A 13 -21.47 -18.93 8.96
CA SER A 13 -20.09 -19.03 9.43
C SER A 13 -19.09 -18.50 8.41
N ILE A 14 -19.29 -18.76 7.11
CA ILE A 14 -18.42 -18.22 6.05
C ILE A 14 -18.51 -16.70 6.00
N LEU A 15 -19.70 -16.12 5.99
CA LEU A 15 -19.90 -14.67 5.98
C LEU A 15 -19.28 -14.00 7.23
N TYR A 16 -19.43 -14.62 8.40
CA TYR A 16 -18.84 -14.11 9.64
C TYR A 16 -17.31 -14.13 9.58
N THR A 17 -16.71 -15.19 9.06
CA THR A 17 -15.25 -15.31 8.93
C THR A 17 -14.69 -14.27 7.94
N GLN A 18 -15.37 -14.04 6.82
CA GLN A 18 -14.96 -13.04 5.81
C GLN A 18 -14.96 -11.63 6.39
N ASN A 19 -16.02 -11.25 7.10
CA ASN A 19 -16.09 -9.93 7.75
C ASN A 19 -14.98 -9.76 8.79
N THR A 20 -14.66 -10.79 9.58
CA THR A 20 -13.61 -10.72 10.60
C THR A 20 -12.22 -10.51 9.98
N ILE A 21 -11.90 -11.21 8.88
CA ILE A 21 -10.60 -11.05 8.19
C ILE A 21 -10.52 -9.66 7.55
N SER A 22 -11.59 -9.16 6.93
CA SER A 22 -11.63 -7.81 6.37
C SER A 22 -11.36 -6.75 7.44
N ASP A 23 -11.99 -6.87 8.59
CA ASP A 23 -11.79 -5.95 9.72
C ASP A 23 -10.35 -6.02 10.24
N ASP A 24 -9.75 -7.22 10.35
CA ASP A 24 -8.36 -7.43 10.74
C ASP A 24 -7.38 -6.78 9.74
N ILE A 25 -7.63 -6.88 8.43
CA ILE A 25 -6.81 -6.25 7.39
C ILE A 25 -6.90 -4.73 7.46
N ILE A 26 -8.11 -4.17 7.56
CA ILE A 26 -8.32 -2.73 7.70
C ILE A 26 -7.59 -2.21 8.93
N PHE A 27 -7.73 -2.88 10.07
CA PHE A 27 -7.04 -2.52 11.31
C PHE A 27 -5.51 -2.58 11.14
N SER A 28 -4.99 -3.64 10.48
CA SER A 28 -3.56 -3.76 10.21
C SER A 28 -3.01 -2.63 9.34
N ILE A 29 -3.77 -2.17 8.33
CA ILE A 29 -3.38 -0.99 7.52
C ILE A 29 -3.41 0.29 8.36
N GLU A 30 -4.42 0.47 9.20
CA GLU A 30 -4.51 1.65 10.07
C GLU A 30 -3.36 1.70 11.11
N GLU A 31 -2.83 0.55 11.54
CA GLU A 31 -1.68 0.47 12.44
C GLU A 31 -0.35 0.82 11.76
N LEU A 32 -0.32 0.94 10.42
CA LEU A 32 0.87 1.38 9.68
C LEU A 32 1.11 2.90 9.81
N ASP A 33 0.15 3.67 10.31
CA ASP A 33 0.37 5.09 10.61
C ASP A 33 1.52 5.25 11.62
N ASN A 34 2.45 6.15 11.32
CA ASN A 34 3.71 6.35 12.04
C ASN A 34 4.62 5.11 12.07
N LYS A 35 4.60 4.33 10.98
CA LYS A 35 5.51 3.20 10.76
C LYS A 35 6.28 3.36 9.46
N THR A 36 7.39 2.61 9.39
CA THR A 36 8.15 2.40 8.17
C THR A 36 8.08 0.93 7.79
N ILE A 37 7.67 0.66 6.57
CA ILE A 37 7.52 -0.66 5.99
C ILE A 37 8.74 -0.92 5.10
N ILE A 38 9.42 -2.02 5.31
CA ILE A 38 10.50 -2.49 4.46
C ILE A 38 9.90 -3.41 3.39
N LEU A 39 10.01 -3.00 2.15
CA LEU A 39 9.45 -3.68 1.00
C LEU A 39 10.52 -4.42 0.20
N SER A 40 10.19 -5.59 -0.32
CA SER A 40 10.95 -6.30 -1.35
C SER A 40 10.16 -6.25 -2.65
N ILE A 41 10.63 -5.48 -3.62
CA ILE A 41 10.02 -5.33 -4.93
C ILE A 41 10.86 -6.13 -5.93
N GLU A 42 10.23 -7.10 -6.63
CA GLU A 42 10.93 -8.02 -7.54
C GLU A 42 11.77 -7.32 -8.62
N SER A 43 11.32 -6.15 -9.09
CA SER A 43 12.03 -5.37 -10.10
C SER A 43 13.21 -4.56 -9.57
N LEU A 44 13.40 -4.49 -8.25
CA LEU A 44 14.47 -3.75 -7.60
C LEU A 44 15.41 -4.72 -6.89
N GLU A 45 16.71 -4.64 -7.18
CA GLU A 45 17.73 -5.48 -6.52
C GLU A 45 17.87 -5.18 -5.02
N ASN A 46 17.30 -4.08 -4.54
CA ASN A 46 17.41 -3.59 -3.17
C ASN A 46 16.04 -3.43 -2.52
N GLN A 47 16.04 -3.51 -1.20
CA GLN A 47 14.85 -3.18 -0.40
C GLN A 47 14.50 -1.69 -0.54
N THR A 48 13.22 -1.39 -0.40
CA THR A 48 12.66 -0.04 -0.44
C THR A 48 11.97 0.25 0.89
N LYS A 49 12.03 1.50 1.35
CA LYS A 49 11.30 1.94 2.54
C LYS A 49 10.07 2.75 2.15
N LEU A 50 8.94 2.40 2.73
CA LEU A 50 7.70 3.16 2.69
C LEU A 50 7.40 3.64 4.11
N SER A 51 7.49 4.94 4.36
CA SER A 51 7.19 5.52 5.67
C SER A 51 5.89 6.31 5.61
N ILE A 52 4.99 6.06 6.55
CA ILE A 52 3.64 6.65 6.59
C ILE A 52 3.52 7.52 7.84
N SER A 53 3.01 8.75 7.70
CA SER A 53 2.70 9.62 8.83
C SER A 53 1.52 10.53 8.50
N GLY A 54 0.35 10.21 9.04
CA GLY A 54 -0.89 10.89 8.73
C GLY A 54 -1.23 10.77 7.24
N GLU A 55 -1.28 11.91 6.54
CA GLU A 55 -1.54 11.98 5.10
C GLU A 55 -0.25 12.01 4.25
N GLN A 56 0.92 11.89 4.88
CA GLN A 56 2.22 11.91 4.20
C GLN A 56 2.74 10.49 3.99
N ILE A 57 3.15 10.18 2.77
CA ILE A 57 3.79 8.93 2.41
C ILE A 57 5.15 9.24 1.80
N TYR A 58 6.20 8.66 2.40
CA TYR A 58 7.56 8.76 1.91
C TYR A 58 7.99 7.42 1.34
N PHE A 59 8.43 7.43 0.10
CA PHE A 59 8.94 6.26 -0.58
C PHE A 59 10.43 6.45 -0.90
N ASP A 60 11.31 5.75 -0.19
CA ASP A 60 12.75 5.83 -0.36
C ASP A 60 13.27 4.59 -1.09
N THR A 61 13.76 4.78 -2.30
CA THR A 61 14.40 3.71 -3.06
C THR A 61 15.89 3.66 -2.71
N PHE A 62 16.34 2.55 -2.12
CA PHE A 62 17.76 2.29 -1.84
C PHE A 62 18.61 1.99 -3.09
N SER A 63 18.16 2.39 -4.27
CA SER A 63 18.90 2.18 -5.51
C SER A 63 20.14 3.07 -5.60
N GLU A 64 21.06 2.74 -6.50
CA GLU A 64 22.22 3.62 -6.84
C GLU A 64 21.74 5.03 -7.26
N ASN A 65 20.54 5.11 -7.81
CA ASN A 65 19.84 6.35 -8.13
C ASN A 65 18.95 6.73 -6.95
N LYS A 66 19.54 7.30 -5.92
CA LYS A 66 18.81 7.70 -4.72
C LYS A 66 17.72 8.71 -5.08
N SER A 67 16.47 8.30 -4.92
CA SER A 67 15.31 9.18 -5.02
C SER A 67 14.41 9.00 -3.80
N ILE A 68 13.76 10.08 -3.41
CA ILE A 68 12.71 10.06 -2.39
C ILE A 68 11.45 10.61 -3.05
N ILE A 69 10.36 9.87 -2.93
CA ILE A 69 9.05 10.31 -3.37
C ILE A 69 8.26 10.68 -2.12
N LEU A 70 7.77 11.91 -2.06
CA LEU A 70 6.85 12.38 -1.05
C LEU A 70 5.47 12.57 -1.67
N ILE A 71 4.46 11.94 -1.11
CA ILE A 71 3.06 12.10 -1.47
C ILE A 71 2.37 12.83 -0.33
N GLU A 72 1.80 13.99 -0.61
CA GLU A 72 1.14 14.85 0.36
C GLU A 72 0.16 15.80 -0.34
N ASN A 73 -1.04 15.99 0.21
CA ASN A 73 -2.02 16.99 -0.26
C ASN A 73 -2.32 16.95 -1.76
N ASN A 74 -2.56 15.77 -2.34
CA ASN A 74 -2.76 15.54 -3.77
C ASN A 74 -1.59 15.97 -4.64
N GLU A 75 -0.39 15.95 -4.10
CA GLU A 75 0.85 16.28 -4.80
C GLU A 75 1.87 15.17 -4.61
N VAL A 76 2.55 14.79 -5.69
CA VAL A 76 3.72 13.90 -5.68
C VAL A 76 4.96 14.74 -5.93
N ARG A 77 5.91 14.69 -5.00
CA ARG A 77 7.23 15.30 -5.19
C ARG A 77 8.29 14.23 -5.25
N THR A 78 8.98 14.14 -6.38
CA THR A 78 10.14 13.27 -6.53
C THR A 78 11.42 14.07 -6.38
N TYR A 79 12.23 13.74 -5.39
CA TYR A 79 13.55 14.30 -5.14
C TYR A 79 14.61 13.39 -5.73
N ASP A 80 15.19 13.76 -6.87
CA ASP A 80 16.30 13.04 -7.51
C ASP A 80 17.64 13.64 -7.05
N PHE A 81 18.30 12.96 -6.13
CA PHE A 81 19.55 13.45 -5.54
C PHE A 81 20.75 13.40 -6.50
N ASN A 82 20.72 12.51 -7.48
CA ASN A 82 21.80 12.37 -8.44
C ASN A 82 21.78 13.51 -9.45
N ASN A 83 20.60 13.92 -9.89
CA ASN A 83 20.43 14.97 -10.88
C ASN A 83 20.16 16.35 -10.26
N GLN A 84 20.02 16.44 -8.93
CA GLN A 84 19.62 17.66 -8.21
C GLN A 84 18.32 18.25 -8.77
N LEU A 85 17.32 17.40 -8.91
CA LEU A 85 16.06 17.71 -9.57
C LEU A 85 14.89 17.43 -8.62
N ILE A 86 13.88 18.32 -8.61
CA ILE A 86 12.59 18.11 -7.98
C ILE A 86 11.54 18.07 -9.08
N ILE A 87 10.79 16.98 -9.16
CA ILE A 87 9.64 16.85 -10.05
C ILE A 87 8.39 16.96 -9.20
N ILE A 88 7.45 17.82 -9.61
CA ILE A 88 6.16 18.00 -8.93
C ILE A 88 5.04 17.60 -9.91
N GLU A 89 4.19 16.69 -9.47
CA GLU A 89 3.08 16.14 -10.26
C GLU A 89 1.78 16.18 -9.43
N SER A 90 0.64 16.22 -10.10
CA SER A 90 -0.64 16.03 -9.41
C SER A 90 -0.80 14.57 -9.01
N ALA A 91 -1.22 14.32 -7.78
CA ALA A 91 -1.56 13.00 -7.26
C ALA A 91 -3.08 12.81 -7.29
N ASP A 92 -3.70 12.77 -8.46
CA ASP A 92 -5.15 12.60 -8.55
C ASP A 92 -5.60 11.22 -8.03
N GLU A 93 -4.77 10.20 -8.19
CA GLU A 93 -4.91 8.87 -7.56
C GLU A 93 -3.55 8.17 -7.58
N THR A 94 -2.88 8.07 -6.44
CA THR A 94 -1.62 7.31 -6.37
C THR A 94 -1.88 5.84 -6.05
N LEU A 95 -0.97 4.97 -6.51
CA LEU A 95 -1.03 3.54 -6.16
C LEU A 95 -0.88 3.30 -4.65
N LEU A 96 -0.33 4.28 -3.94
CA LEU A 96 -0.03 4.19 -2.50
C LEU A 96 -1.16 4.73 -1.63
N ASP A 97 -2.24 5.26 -2.21
CA ASP A 97 -3.40 5.77 -1.44
C ASP A 97 -4.04 4.70 -0.55
N VAL A 98 -3.86 3.41 -0.91
CA VAL A 98 -4.33 2.29 -0.08
C VAL A 98 -3.78 2.33 1.35
N PHE A 99 -2.61 2.94 1.55
CA PHE A 99 -2.01 3.10 2.86
C PHE A 99 -2.53 4.33 3.62
N ASN A 100 -3.30 5.21 2.97
CA ASN A 100 -3.95 6.32 3.64
C ASN A 100 -5.14 5.81 4.45
N LYS A 101 -5.27 6.35 5.66
CA LYS A 101 -6.33 5.96 6.59
C LYS A 101 -7.71 6.14 5.96
N GLY A 102 -8.48 5.06 5.96
CA GLY A 102 -9.84 5.03 5.45
C GLY A 102 -9.96 4.81 3.94
N GLU A 103 -8.92 4.90 3.14
CA GLU A 103 -8.99 4.70 1.69
C GLU A 103 -9.37 3.26 1.33
N LEU A 104 -8.88 2.25 2.06
CA LEU A 104 -9.28 0.87 1.83
C LEU A 104 -10.80 0.65 1.96
N SER A 105 -11.47 1.45 2.78
CA SER A 105 -12.94 1.38 2.94
C SER A 105 -13.72 1.72 1.67
N ARG A 106 -13.10 2.37 0.68
CA ARG A 106 -13.69 2.66 -0.64
C ARG A 106 -13.71 1.44 -1.55
N TYR A 107 -12.85 0.45 -1.27
CA TYR A 107 -12.77 -0.77 -2.03
C TYR A 107 -13.80 -1.79 -1.53
N ASN A 108 -14.34 -2.58 -2.45
CA ASN A 108 -15.22 -3.69 -2.11
C ASN A 108 -14.41 -4.98 -2.05
N MET A 109 -14.40 -5.64 -0.89
CA MET A 109 -13.81 -6.96 -0.79
C MET A 109 -14.68 -7.97 -1.56
N THR A 110 -14.07 -8.63 -2.54
CA THR A 110 -14.77 -9.54 -3.45
C THR A 110 -14.46 -11.01 -3.18
N GLU A 111 -13.27 -11.32 -2.69
CA GLU A 111 -12.83 -12.69 -2.48
C GLU A 111 -11.84 -12.79 -1.32
N ILE A 112 -11.87 -13.92 -0.60
CA ILE A 112 -10.82 -14.31 0.35
C ILE A 112 -10.47 -15.78 0.06
N ASN A 113 -9.20 -16.02 -0.26
CA ASN A 113 -8.61 -17.33 -0.38
C ASN A 113 -7.68 -17.59 0.80
N ASN A 114 -7.95 -18.66 1.54
CA ASN A 114 -7.14 -19.03 2.70
C ASN A 114 -6.20 -20.19 2.32
N GLU A 115 -4.91 -19.95 2.43
CA GLU A 115 -3.86 -20.93 2.23
C GLU A 115 -3.06 -21.04 3.53
N GLU A 116 -3.23 -22.15 4.27
CA GLU A 116 -2.55 -22.40 5.56
C GLU A 116 -2.68 -21.23 6.56
N SER A 117 -1.58 -20.46 6.76
CA SER A 117 -1.54 -19.31 7.66
C SER A 117 -1.80 -17.99 6.95
N ILE A 118 -1.76 -17.95 5.63
CA ILE A 118 -1.93 -16.73 4.82
C ILE A 118 -3.33 -16.68 4.24
N SER A 119 -4.00 -15.55 4.37
CA SER A 119 -5.21 -15.21 3.64
C SER A 119 -4.88 -14.22 2.53
N LEU A 120 -5.29 -14.52 1.31
CA LEU A 120 -5.23 -13.59 0.19
C LEU A 120 -6.59 -12.95 0.00
N ALA A 121 -6.71 -11.68 0.34
CA ALA A 121 -7.92 -10.90 0.18
C ALA A 121 -7.86 -10.07 -1.11
N THR A 122 -8.93 -10.12 -1.88
CA THR A 122 -9.09 -9.35 -3.12
C THR A 122 -10.10 -8.23 -2.90
N TYR A 123 -9.67 -7.01 -3.19
CA TYR A 123 -10.48 -5.80 -3.13
C TYR A 123 -10.58 -5.17 -4.52
N THR A 124 -11.73 -4.59 -4.83
CA THR A 124 -11.98 -3.93 -6.13
C THR A 124 -12.52 -2.53 -5.96
N LEU A 125 -12.03 -1.61 -6.79
CA LEU A 125 -12.55 -0.26 -6.95
C LEU A 125 -12.45 0.10 -8.44
N ASP A 126 -13.57 0.24 -9.12
CA ASP A 126 -13.66 0.46 -10.56
C ASP A 126 -12.86 -0.61 -11.36
N SER A 127 -11.84 -0.20 -12.13
CA SER A 127 -10.94 -1.11 -12.88
C SER A 127 -9.77 -1.64 -12.03
N LYS A 128 -9.57 -1.07 -10.83
CA LYS A 128 -8.46 -1.40 -9.95
C LYS A 128 -8.73 -2.65 -9.13
N LEU A 129 -7.74 -3.48 -9.01
CA LEU A 129 -7.74 -4.70 -8.22
C LEU A 129 -6.57 -4.62 -7.23
N LEU A 130 -6.88 -4.78 -5.96
CA LEU A 130 -5.92 -4.80 -4.88
C LEU A 130 -5.94 -6.17 -4.22
N LEU A 131 -4.80 -6.86 -4.22
CA LEU A 131 -4.62 -8.13 -3.54
C LEU A 131 -3.73 -7.91 -2.31
N ILE A 132 -4.22 -8.35 -1.15
CA ILE A 132 -3.53 -8.20 0.13
C ILE A 132 -3.30 -9.58 0.71
N GLY A 133 -2.03 -9.96 0.87
CA GLY A 133 -1.64 -11.12 1.66
C GLY A 133 -1.60 -10.75 3.14
N PHE A 134 -2.29 -11.54 3.96
CA PHE A 134 -2.44 -11.30 5.39
C PHE A 134 -2.11 -12.57 6.17
N ASP A 135 -1.16 -12.48 7.09
CA ASP A 135 -0.81 -13.59 7.99
C ASP A 135 -1.79 -13.64 9.16
N ASN A 136 -2.56 -14.72 9.22
CA ASN A 136 -3.58 -14.95 10.24
C ASN A 136 -3.00 -15.16 11.64
N ILE A 137 -1.71 -15.48 11.75
CA ILE A 137 -1.02 -15.76 13.02
C ILE A 137 -0.47 -14.46 13.61
N SER A 138 0.36 -13.74 12.83
CA SER A 138 0.96 -12.47 13.26
C SER A 138 -0.01 -11.30 13.20
N LYS A 139 -1.13 -11.45 12.47
CA LYS A 139 -2.10 -10.37 12.19
C LYS A 139 -1.51 -9.19 11.44
N GLN A 140 -0.59 -9.46 10.52
CA GLN A 140 0.10 -8.45 9.73
C GLN A 140 -0.09 -8.68 8.23
N ILE A 141 -0.03 -7.59 7.48
CA ILE A 141 0.04 -7.64 6.02
C ILE A 141 1.44 -8.11 5.64
N VAL A 142 1.52 -9.08 4.72
CA VAL A 142 2.78 -9.69 4.26
C VAL A 142 3.06 -9.47 2.78
N SER A 143 2.04 -9.14 1.99
CA SER A 143 2.22 -8.81 0.58
C SER A 143 1.13 -7.86 0.09
N LEU A 144 1.46 -7.11 -0.97
CA LEU A 144 0.54 -6.20 -1.64
C LEU A 144 0.77 -6.28 -3.14
N GLN A 145 -0.33 -6.40 -3.91
CA GLN A 145 -0.30 -6.29 -5.36
C GLN A 145 -1.42 -5.36 -5.82
N ILE A 146 -1.11 -4.43 -6.70
CA ILE A 146 -2.07 -3.51 -7.32
C ILE A 146 -2.07 -3.76 -8.82
N GLN A 147 -3.26 -3.94 -9.38
CA GLN A 147 -3.48 -4.12 -10.82
C GLN A 147 -4.50 -3.09 -11.29
N ASP A 148 -4.37 -2.65 -12.54
CA ASP A 148 -5.37 -1.86 -13.25
C ASP A 148 -5.58 -2.44 -14.64
N GLU A 149 -6.83 -2.64 -15.03
CA GLU A 149 -7.22 -3.29 -16.29
C GLU A 149 -6.49 -4.63 -16.54
N GLY A 150 -6.14 -5.36 -15.47
CA GLY A 150 -5.44 -6.65 -15.53
C GLY A 150 -3.93 -6.55 -15.72
N VAL A 151 -3.36 -5.34 -15.67
CA VAL A 151 -1.91 -5.10 -15.68
C VAL A 151 -1.42 -4.90 -14.25
N SER A 152 -0.40 -5.67 -13.83
CA SER A 152 0.25 -5.45 -12.51
C SER A 152 1.04 -4.14 -12.56
N LEU A 153 0.64 -3.19 -11.73
CA LEU A 153 1.29 -1.88 -11.59
C LEU A 153 2.31 -1.87 -10.45
N PHE A 154 2.03 -2.62 -9.41
CA PHE A 154 2.87 -2.70 -8.22
C PHE A 154 2.70 -4.07 -7.56
N GLU A 155 3.80 -4.70 -7.19
CA GLU A 155 3.82 -5.97 -6.47
C GLU A 155 4.99 -5.98 -5.51
N THR A 156 4.74 -6.33 -4.25
CA THR A 156 5.76 -6.32 -3.21
C THR A 156 5.46 -7.31 -2.10
N GLU A 157 6.52 -7.80 -1.48
CA GLU A 157 6.47 -8.47 -0.18
C GLU A 157 6.86 -7.49 0.92
N ILE A 158 6.20 -7.58 2.07
CA ILE A 158 6.56 -6.83 3.27
C ILE A 158 7.55 -7.68 4.06
N VAL A 159 8.78 -7.17 4.17
CA VAL A 159 9.88 -7.86 4.85
C VAL A 159 9.87 -7.57 6.34
N ASP A 160 9.60 -6.30 6.72
CA ASP A 160 9.59 -5.86 8.10
C ASP A 160 8.75 -4.59 8.26
N ILE A 161 8.28 -4.34 9.47
CA ILE A 161 7.57 -3.11 9.88
C ILE A 161 8.29 -2.57 11.12
N ILE A 162 8.89 -1.40 10.98
CA ILE A 162 9.67 -0.76 12.04
C ILE A 162 9.04 0.56 12.48
N ASP A 163 9.52 1.12 13.56
CA ASP A 163 9.13 2.46 13.99
C ASP A 163 9.51 3.50 12.92
N PHE A 164 8.73 4.57 12.87
CA PHE A 164 8.82 5.60 11.85
C PHE A 164 10.24 6.13 11.67
N ASP A 165 10.82 5.91 10.50
CA ASP A 165 12.14 6.34 10.10
C ASP A 165 12.02 7.25 8.87
N VAL A 166 11.98 8.56 9.12
CA VAL A 166 11.82 9.55 8.05
C VAL A 166 13.11 9.62 7.22
N PRO A 167 13.02 9.47 5.89
CA PRO A 167 14.14 9.83 5.05
C PRO A 167 14.49 11.31 5.30
N LEU A 168 15.73 11.58 5.64
CA LEU A 168 16.20 12.95 5.84
C LEU A 168 16.10 13.72 4.52
N ILE A 169 14.94 14.29 4.24
CA ILE A 169 14.79 15.37 3.26
C ILE A 169 15.30 16.65 3.94
N SER A 170 16.52 16.56 4.50
CA SER A 170 17.16 17.77 5.02
C SER A 170 17.96 18.31 3.89
N ASN A 171 17.55 19.42 3.26
CA ASN A 171 18.60 20.27 2.73
C ASN A 171 18.07 21.48 2.00
N ASN A 172 18.95 22.40 1.83
CA ASN A 172 18.84 23.56 1.01
C ASN A 172 18.75 23.12 -0.49
N PHE A 173 17.53 23.04 -0.99
CA PHE A 173 17.26 22.74 -2.41
C PHE A 173 17.27 24.00 -3.30
N ASP A 174 17.75 25.15 -2.78
CA ASP A 174 17.72 26.44 -3.50
C ASP A 174 18.45 26.39 -4.87
N SER A 175 19.38 25.45 -5.05
CA SER A 175 20.13 25.27 -6.28
C SER A 175 19.59 24.17 -7.19
N TRP A 176 18.54 23.46 -6.79
CA TRP A 176 17.99 22.36 -7.56
C TRP A 176 17.06 22.86 -8.65
N GLU A 177 17.05 22.16 -9.78
CA GLU A 177 16.05 22.40 -10.83
C GLU A 177 14.69 21.88 -10.35
N VAL A 178 13.63 22.66 -10.60
CA VAL A 178 12.25 22.27 -10.29
C VAL A 178 11.47 22.16 -11.58
N LEU A 179 10.95 20.98 -11.87
CA LEU A 179 10.02 20.71 -12.96
C LEU A 179 8.62 20.54 -12.38
N ASP A 180 7.76 21.52 -12.60
CA ASP A 180 6.36 21.48 -12.18
C ASP A 180 5.47 21.05 -13.34
N TRP A 181 4.93 19.85 -13.26
CA TRP A 181 4.10 19.24 -14.30
C TRP A 181 2.60 19.22 -13.95
N ARG A 182 2.19 19.87 -12.88
CA ARG A 182 0.78 19.88 -12.44
C ARG A 182 -0.16 20.50 -13.48
N ASP A 183 0.32 21.42 -14.30
CA ASP A 183 -0.47 22.15 -15.30
C ASP A 183 -0.22 21.67 -16.76
N VAL A 184 0.41 20.52 -16.95
CA VAL A 184 0.84 20.01 -18.28
C VAL A 184 -0.16 18.98 -18.84
N ASN A 185 -1.46 19.08 -18.53
CA ASN A 185 -2.51 18.24 -19.14
C ASN A 185 -3.28 18.99 -20.20
#